data_1a3bf45205039f0053fd1794da38c981
#
_entry.id   1a3bf45205039f0053fd1794da38c981
#
_cell.length_a   1.000
_cell.length_b   1.000
_cell.length_c   1.000
_cell.angle_alpha   90.00
_cell.angle_beta   90.00
_cell.angle_gamma   90.00
#
_symmetry.space_group_name_H-M   'P 1'
#
loop_
_entity.id
_entity.type
_entity.pdbx_description
1 polymer ?
#
loop_
_entity_poly.entity_id
_entity_poly.type
_entity_poly.pdbx_seq_one_letter_code
_entity_poly.pdbx_strand_id
1 'polypeptide(L)'
;MSLRIACDLDGTLADMNAALQREAERIFGEPVDLGARAPGVFTSVTRHRAAAADEGVADVKRRMLAEGERSRLWNHVREIDNFWETLPEIEIGAVARLAVTVAVQGWEILFLTRRPGTAGDTVQVQSQRWLRAHGFELPSVYVVSESRGKIAASLSLDVVIDDRPDNCLDVSADSSAKPVLLWRDSPARLPPGLSRLPIQVVSSMAEAIEHLTHLPPRPTRPRGILGRLRQAFHHS
;
A
#
# COMPACT_ATOMS: atom_id res chain seq x y z
N MET A 1 -18.21 -15.27 7.00
CA MET A 1 -18.30 -13.87 6.52
C MET A 1 -16.99 -13.50 5.88
N SER A 2 -17.02 -12.67 4.84
CA SER A 2 -15.82 -12.29 4.11
C SER A 2 -14.99 -11.29 4.90
N LEU A 3 -13.65 -11.29 4.72
CA LEU A 3 -12.77 -10.27 5.28
C LEU A 3 -13.01 -8.93 4.56
N ARG A 4 -12.89 -7.83 5.32
CA ARG A 4 -12.84 -6.47 4.81
C ARG A 4 -11.41 -5.94 4.93
N ILE A 5 -10.75 -5.77 3.81
CA ILE A 5 -9.31 -5.49 3.72
C ILE A 5 -9.10 -4.10 3.16
N ALA A 6 -8.19 -3.33 3.74
CA ALA A 6 -7.58 -2.21 3.05
C ALA A 6 -6.15 -2.56 2.65
N CYS A 7 -5.74 -2.10 1.47
CA CYS A 7 -4.39 -2.24 0.97
C CYS A 7 -3.87 -0.87 0.53
N ASP A 8 -2.68 -0.49 1.00
CA ASP A 8 -2.00 0.69 0.47
C ASP A 8 -1.50 0.42 -0.96
N LEU A 9 -1.24 1.48 -1.73
CA LEU A 9 -0.77 1.36 -3.10
C LEU A 9 0.74 1.57 -3.22
N ASP A 10 1.25 2.71 -2.76
CA ASP A 10 2.60 3.16 -3.05
C ASP A 10 3.62 2.58 -2.06
N GLY A 11 4.56 1.80 -2.55
CA GLY A 11 5.49 1.02 -1.69
C GLY A 11 4.93 -0.34 -1.31
N THR A 12 3.62 -0.57 -1.47
CA THR A 12 2.95 -1.84 -1.20
C THR A 12 2.72 -2.65 -2.48
N LEU A 13 2.07 -2.08 -3.48
CA LEU A 13 1.76 -2.69 -4.77
C LEU A 13 2.49 -1.99 -5.92
N ALA A 14 2.43 -0.66 -5.96
CA ALA A 14 2.97 0.18 -7.02
C ALA A 14 4.34 0.75 -6.63
N ASP A 15 5.32 0.64 -7.51
CA ASP A 15 6.67 1.15 -7.32
C ASP A 15 6.76 2.62 -7.74
N MET A 16 6.29 3.50 -6.85
CA MET A 16 6.40 4.94 -7.02
C MET A 16 7.87 5.38 -7.08
N ASN A 17 8.75 4.73 -6.33
CA ASN A 17 10.17 5.09 -6.32
C ASN A 17 10.82 4.84 -7.68
N ALA A 18 10.55 3.71 -8.32
CA ALA A 18 11.07 3.44 -9.67
C ALA A 18 10.54 4.44 -10.69
N ALA A 19 9.26 4.84 -10.59
CA ALA A 19 8.69 5.85 -11.48
C ALA A 19 9.33 7.23 -11.27
N LEU A 20 9.47 7.67 -10.02
CA LEU A 20 10.14 8.94 -9.69
C LEU A 20 11.62 8.93 -10.09
N GLN A 21 12.29 7.79 -9.93
CA GLN A 21 13.69 7.62 -10.36
C GLN A 21 13.84 7.84 -11.87
N ARG A 22 12.96 7.25 -12.69
CA ARG A 22 12.97 7.45 -14.15
C ARG A 22 12.81 8.93 -14.52
N GLU A 23 11.90 9.63 -13.86
CA GLU A 23 11.69 11.05 -14.13
C GLU A 23 12.85 11.91 -13.62
N ALA A 24 13.44 11.57 -12.49
CA ALA A 24 14.63 12.24 -11.98
C ALA A 24 15.84 12.07 -12.94
N GLU A 25 16.09 10.87 -13.43
CA GLU A 25 17.13 10.59 -14.42
C GLU A 25 16.91 11.38 -15.74
N ARG A 26 15.62 11.53 -16.15
CA ARG A 26 15.28 12.33 -17.33
C ARG A 26 15.58 13.82 -17.13
N ILE A 27 15.33 14.37 -15.93
CA ILE A 27 15.52 15.80 -15.63
C ILE A 27 17.00 16.13 -15.35
N PHE A 28 17.69 15.24 -14.61
CA PHE A 28 19.01 15.53 -14.07
C PHE A 28 20.14 14.84 -14.85
N GLY A 29 19.81 13.90 -15.77
CA GLY A 29 20.78 13.21 -16.62
C GLY A 29 21.63 12.17 -15.90
N GLU A 30 21.37 11.91 -14.61
CA GLU A 30 22.13 10.96 -13.79
C GLU A 30 21.23 10.24 -12.79
N PRO A 31 21.58 9.00 -12.35
CA PRO A 31 20.90 8.32 -11.27
C PRO A 31 21.02 9.09 -9.95
N VAL A 32 19.89 9.30 -9.28
CA VAL A 32 19.82 10.05 -8.02
C VAL A 32 19.33 9.19 -6.88
N ASP A 33 19.64 9.54 -5.65
CA ASP A 33 19.03 8.99 -4.46
C ASP A 33 17.88 9.92 -4.03
N LEU A 34 16.66 9.43 -4.12
CA LEU A 34 15.47 10.19 -3.74
C LEU A 34 15.38 10.44 -2.22
N GLY A 35 16.15 9.70 -1.43
CA GLY A 35 16.19 9.79 0.04
C GLY A 35 14.87 9.40 0.72
N ALA A 36 14.94 9.24 2.04
CA ALA A 36 13.81 8.81 2.86
C ALA A 36 12.69 9.87 3.07
N ARG A 37 12.90 11.10 2.64
CA ARG A 37 12.08 12.26 3.01
C ARG A 37 11.25 12.90 1.90
N ALA A 38 11.19 12.34 0.71
CA ALA A 38 10.25 12.89 -0.27
C ALA A 38 8.81 12.64 0.24
N PRO A 39 7.89 13.64 0.20
CA PRO A 39 6.49 13.43 0.56
C PRO A 39 5.90 12.30 -0.28
N GLY A 40 5.56 11.18 0.35
CA GLY A 40 5.05 9.98 -0.34
C GLY A 40 6.13 8.99 -0.81
N VAL A 41 7.42 9.28 -0.72
CA VAL A 41 8.49 8.35 -1.07
C VAL A 41 9.02 7.66 0.19
N PHE A 42 8.91 6.36 0.25
CA PHE A 42 9.37 5.52 1.35
C PHE A 42 10.56 4.66 0.92
N THR A 43 11.57 4.61 1.76
CA THR A 43 12.89 4.04 1.51
C THR A 43 12.97 2.52 1.50
N SER A 44 11.86 1.79 1.54
CA SER A 44 11.93 0.33 1.61
C SER A 44 12.36 -0.36 0.30
N VAL A 45 12.24 0.29 -0.84
CA VAL A 45 12.36 -0.39 -2.15
C VAL A 45 13.72 -0.24 -2.82
N THR A 46 14.56 0.72 -2.44
CA THR A 46 15.78 1.06 -3.19
C THR A 46 16.89 0.00 -3.14
N ARG A 47 16.74 -1.11 -2.43
CA ARG A 47 17.81 -2.13 -2.28
C ARG A 47 17.46 -3.55 -2.71
N HIS A 48 16.26 -3.85 -3.14
CA HIS A 48 15.90 -5.22 -3.52
C HIS A 48 16.49 -5.67 -4.87
N ARG A 49 17.05 -4.76 -5.66
CA ARG A 49 17.72 -5.12 -6.91
C ARG A 49 19.18 -5.55 -6.71
N ALA A 50 19.74 -5.37 -5.52
CA ALA A 50 21.15 -5.69 -5.24
C ALA A 50 21.37 -7.10 -4.69
N ALA A 51 20.32 -7.83 -4.28
CA ALA A 51 20.47 -9.16 -3.68
C ALA A 51 20.23 -10.34 -4.64
N ALA A 52 19.80 -10.08 -5.86
CA ALA A 52 19.50 -11.13 -6.85
C ALA A 52 20.28 -11.00 -8.18
N ALA A 53 21.29 -10.16 -8.25
CA ALA A 53 22.17 -10.05 -9.43
C ALA A 53 23.61 -10.03 -8.98
N ASP A 54 24.19 -11.18 -9.11
CA ASP A 54 25.54 -11.55 -9.48
C ASP A 54 26.52 -10.39 -9.77
N GLU A 55 27.71 -10.56 -9.21
CA GLU A 55 29.04 -10.07 -9.54
C GLU A 55 29.16 -9.16 -10.79
N GLY A 56 29.41 -7.86 -10.57
CA GLY A 56 30.02 -7.02 -11.58
C GLY A 56 29.38 -5.67 -11.92
N VAL A 57 28.30 -5.24 -11.24
CA VAL A 57 27.82 -3.87 -11.44
C VAL A 57 28.49 -2.94 -10.43
N ALA A 58 29.35 -2.06 -10.94
CA ALA A 58 29.97 -0.99 -10.16
C ALA A 58 28.90 -0.28 -9.30
N ASP A 59 29.22 -0.11 -8.01
CA ASP A 59 28.41 0.64 -7.05
C ASP A 59 28.31 2.10 -7.54
N VAL A 60 27.30 2.39 -8.34
CA VAL A 60 27.05 3.75 -8.85
C VAL A 60 26.61 4.57 -7.64
N LYS A 61 27.55 5.35 -7.12
CA LYS A 61 27.31 6.26 -5.98
C LYS A 61 26.24 7.26 -6.38
N ARG A 62 24.97 6.98 -6.02
CA ARG A 62 23.84 7.84 -6.30
C ARG A 62 23.94 9.09 -5.44
N ARG A 63 23.83 10.25 -6.07
CA ARG A 63 23.80 11.55 -5.40
C ARG A 63 22.41 11.78 -4.79
N MET A 64 22.36 12.20 -3.54
CA MET A 64 21.10 12.65 -2.93
C MET A 64 20.61 13.96 -3.60
N LEU A 65 19.31 14.03 -3.85
CA LEU A 65 18.68 15.25 -4.34
C LEU A 65 18.66 16.34 -3.26
N ALA A 66 19.07 17.55 -3.63
CA ALA A 66 18.87 18.75 -2.83
C ALA A 66 17.37 19.10 -2.77
N GLU A 67 16.98 19.92 -1.79
CA GLU A 67 15.56 20.29 -1.59
C GLU A 67 14.94 20.96 -2.82
N GLY A 68 15.68 21.88 -3.47
CA GLY A 68 15.22 22.53 -4.70
C GLY A 68 15.06 21.56 -5.88
N GLU A 69 15.90 20.53 -5.95
CA GLU A 69 15.80 19.48 -6.99
C GLU A 69 14.59 18.57 -6.75
N ARG A 70 14.30 18.25 -5.49
CA ARG A 70 13.07 17.50 -5.14
C ARG A 70 11.83 18.28 -5.54
N SER A 71 11.80 19.57 -5.25
CA SER A 71 10.70 20.45 -5.66
C SER A 71 10.55 20.50 -7.18
N ARG A 72 11.68 20.57 -7.91
CA ARG A 72 11.70 20.53 -9.38
C ARG A 72 11.18 19.21 -9.92
N LEU A 73 11.58 18.08 -9.34
CA LEU A 73 11.08 16.76 -9.70
C LEU A 73 9.56 16.66 -9.51
N TRP A 74 9.04 17.08 -8.34
CA TRP A 74 7.61 17.04 -8.09
C TRP A 74 6.81 18.00 -8.97
N ASN A 75 7.35 19.17 -9.30
CA ASN A 75 6.69 20.07 -10.25
C ASN A 75 6.60 19.43 -11.63
N HIS A 76 7.67 18.79 -12.10
CA HIS A 76 7.66 18.05 -13.36
C HIS A 76 6.64 16.89 -13.33
N VAL A 77 6.64 16.07 -12.27
CA VAL A 77 5.69 14.95 -12.15
C VAL A 77 4.24 15.41 -12.17
N ARG A 78 3.94 16.58 -11.60
CA ARG A 78 2.59 17.16 -11.64
C ARG A 78 2.13 17.54 -13.04
N GLU A 79 3.03 17.80 -13.96
CA GLU A 79 2.75 18.15 -15.36
C GLU A 79 2.59 16.91 -16.25
N ILE A 80 2.91 15.73 -15.78
CA ILE A 80 2.76 14.48 -16.53
C ILE A 80 1.31 14.01 -16.48
N ASP A 81 0.70 13.88 -17.66
CA ASP A 81 -0.66 13.36 -17.80
C ASP A 81 -0.75 11.94 -17.24
N ASN A 82 -1.69 11.76 -16.33
CA ASN A 82 -2.02 10.46 -15.74
C ASN A 82 -0.80 9.69 -15.20
N PHE A 83 0.14 10.40 -14.56
CA PHE A 83 1.39 9.82 -14.04
C PHE A 83 1.17 8.55 -13.21
N TRP A 84 0.11 8.50 -12.40
CA TRP A 84 -0.17 7.37 -11.50
C TRP A 84 -0.57 6.08 -12.23
N GLU A 85 -0.89 6.16 -13.53
CA GLU A 85 -1.13 4.98 -14.36
C GLU A 85 0.18 4.33 -14.87
N THR A 86 1.30 5.06 -14.83
CA THR A 86 2.60 4.63 -15.39
C THR A 86 3.48 3.84 -14.42
N LEU A 87 3.05 3.65 -13.19
CA LEU A 87 3.84 3.00 -12.16
C LEU A 87 4.01 1.50 -12.44
N PRO A 88 5.22 0.94 -12.33
CA PRO A 88 5.38 -0.51 -12.37
C PRO A 88 4.86 -1.16 -11.09
N GLU A 89 4.55 -2.46 -11.15
CA GLU A 89 4.38 -3.26 -9.94
C GLU A 89 5.71 -3.43 -9.21
N ILE A 90 5.68 -3.49 -7.88
CA ILE A 90 6.86 -3.85 -7.08
C ILE A 90 7.20 -5.34 -7.26
N GLU A 91 6.19 -6.19 -7.20
CA GLU A 91 6.30 -7.63 -7.41
C GLU A 91 5.44 -8.00 -8.62
N ILE A 92 6.08 -8.36 -9.72
CA ILE A 92 5.39 -8.66 -10.99
C ILE A 92 4.32 -9.74 -10.79
N GLY A 93 3.09 -9.43 -11.19
CA GLY A 93 1.94 -10.32 -11.07
C GLY A 93 1.34 -10.44 -9.67
N ALA A 94 1.86 -9.71 -8.67
CA ALA A 94 1.33 -9.75 -7.32
C ALA A 94 -0.08 -9.14 -7.21
N VAL A 95 -0.32 -8.06 -7.95
CA VAL A 95 -1.64 -7.40 -7.98
C VAL A 95 -2.70 -8.31 -8.59
N ALA A 96 -2.38 -8.96 -9.71
CA ALA A 96 -3.29 -9.92 -10.35
C ALA A 96 -3.58 -11.13 -9.43
N ARG A 97 -2.55 -11.63 -8.72
CA ARG A 97 -2.73 -12.72 -7.74
C ARG A 97 -3.63 -12.29 -6.60
N LEU A 98 -3.45 -11.09 -6.07
CA LEU A 98 -4.31 -10.53 -5.03
C LEU A 98 -5.76 -10.42 -5.54
N ALA A 99 -5.98 -9.91 -6.74
CA ALA A 99 -7.30 -9.79 -7.35
C ALA A 99 -8.02 -11.14 -7.45
N VAL A 100 -7.33 -12.16 -7.98
CA VAL A 100 -7.86 -13.52 -8.08
C VAL A 100 -8.20 -14.09 -6.69
N THR A 101 -7.30 -13.91 -5.71
CA THR A 101 -7.54 -14.42 -4.35
C THR A 101 -8.73 -13.75 -3.70
N VAL A 102 -8.83 -12.42 -3.80
CA VAL A 102 -9.97 -11.64 -3.29
C VAL A 102 -11.29 -12.14 -3.86
N ALA A 103 -11.34 -12.38 -5.18
CA ALA A 103 -12.53 -12.89 -5.86
C ALA A 103 -12.89 -14.32 -5.42
N VAL A 104 -11.91 -15.23 -5.34
CA VAL A 104 -12.12 -16.63 -4.94
C VAL A 104 -12.58 -16.73 -3.48
N GLN A 105 -12.00 -15.93 -2.59
CA GLN A 105 -12.34 -15.92 -1.16
C GLN A 105 -13.59 -15.10 -0.85
N GLY A 106 -14.10 -14.33 -1.82
CA GLY A 106 -15.23 -13.44 -1.62
C GLY A 106 -14.93 -12.31 -0.62
N TRP A 107 -13.67 -11.84 -0.56
CA TRP A 107 -13.29 -10.75 0.32
C TRP A 107 -13.71 -9.38 -0.24
N GLU A 108 -13.97 -8.43 0.65
CA GLU A 108 -14.10 -7.03 0.29
C GLU A 108 -12.73 -6.37 0.39
N ILE A 109 -12.24 -5.75 -0.69
CA ILE A 109 -10.99 -5.01 -0.67
C ILE A 109 -11.20 -3.57 -1.12
N LEU A 110 -10.51 -2.64 -0.45
CA LEU A 110 -10.40 -1.25 -0.83
C LEU A 110 -8.94 -0.81 -0.80
N PHE A 111 -8.61 0.19 -1.61
CA PHE A 111 -7.26 0.71 -1.73
C PHE A 111 -7.18 2.11 -1.14
N LEU A 112 -6.18 2.32 -0.31
CA LEU A 112 -5.92 3.61 0.33
C LEU A 112 -4.64 4.20 -0.24
N THR A 113 -4.65 5.46 -0.63
CA THR A 113 -3.46 6.14 -1.12
C THR A 113 -3.42 7.61 -0.68
N ARG A 114 -2.22 8.19 -0.70
CA ARG A 114 -1.96 9.60 -0.41
C ARG A 114 -1.11 10.22 -1.51
N ARG A 115 -1.62 10.26 -2.71
CA ARG A 115 -0.95 10.80 -3.89
C ARG A 115 -1.31 12.26 -4.10
N PRO A 116 -0.37 13.14 -4.49
CA PRO A 116 -0.71 14.49 -4.98
C PRO A 116 -1.38 14.42 -6.35
N GLY A 117 -2.13 15.46 -6.69
CA GLY A 117 -2.69 15.62 -8.04
C GLY A 117 -1.60 15.77 -9.10
N THR A 118 -1.84 15.19 -10.28
CA THR A 118 -1.03 15.35 -11.49
C THR A 118 -1.94 15.82 -12.63
N ALA A 119 -1.38 16.15 -13.78
CA ALA A 119 -2.17 16.46 -14.97
C ALA A 119 -3.02 15.25 -15.40
N GLY A 120 -4.07 15.50 -16.17
CA GLY A 120 -5.02 14.49 -16.59
C GLY A 120 -6.17 14.28 -15.60
N ASP A 121 -6.56 13.04 -15.40
CA ASP A 121 -7.67 12.67 -14.52
C ASP A 121 -7.32 12.78 -13.03
N THR A 122 -8.33 12.67 -12.18
CA THR A 122 -8.13 12.68 -10.73
C THR A 122 -7.26 11.50 -10.27
N VAL A 123 -6.53 11.67 -9.15
CA VAL A 123 -5.72 10.60 -8.53
C VAL A 123 -6.53 9.32 -8.35
N GLN A 124 -7.80 9.45 -7.97
CA GLN A 124 -8.69 8.29 -7.80
C GLN A 124 -8.88 7.54 -9.12
N VAL A 125 -9.22 8.24 -10.19
CA VAL A 125 -9.47 7.65 -11.53
C VAL A 125 -8.20 6.99 -12.07
N GLN A 126 -7.06 7.69 -11.99
CA GLN A 126 -5.76 7.14 -12.41
C GLN A 126 -5.43 5.83 -11.63
N SER A 127 -5.60 5.85 -10.32
CA SER A 127 -5.34 4.67 -9.47
C SER A 127 -6.30 3.51 -9.78
N GLN A 128 -7.57 3.81 -10.05
CA GLN A 128 -8.55 2.80 -10.48
C GLN A 128 -8.18 2.18 -11.82
N ARG A 129 -7.72 2.98 -12.80
CA ARG A 129 -7.28 2.45 -14.10
C ARG A 129 -6.04 1.59 -13.96
N TRP A 130 -5.08 2.02 -13.13
CA TRP A 130 -3.89 1.22 -12.83
C TRP A 130 -4.27 -0.14 -12.25
N LEU A 131 -5.14 -0.18 -11.24
CA LEU A 131 -5.62 -1.43 -10.64
C LEU A 131 -6.39 -2.31 -11.63
N ARG A 132 -7.21 -1.70 -12.50
CA ARG A 132 -7.94 -2.44 -13.56
C ARG A 132 -6.99 -3.09 -14.55
N ALA A 133 -5.94 -2.38 -14.98
CA ALA A 133 -4.91 -2.93 -15.85
C ALA A 133 -4.18 -4.14 -15.22
N HIS A 134 -4.20 -4.23 -13.88
CA HIS A 134 -3.56 -5.32 -13.13
C HIS A 134 -4.55 -6.35 -12.55
N GLY A 135 -5.80 -6.39 -13.02
CA GLY A 135 -6.73 -7.49 -12.75
C GLY A 135 -7.89 -7.19 -11.80
N PHE A 136 -8.00 -5.99 -11.24
CA PHE A 136 -9.20 -5.60 -10.48
C PHE A 136 -10.27 -5.01 -11.42
N GLU A 137 -11.43 -5.64 -11.52
CA GLU A 137 -12.51 -5.18 -12.41
C GLU A 137 -13.12 -3.85 -11.93
N LEU A 138 -13.47 -3.77 -10.65
CA LEU A 138 -14.12 -2.62 -10.02
C LEU A 138 -13.36 -2.19 -8.74
N PRO A 139 -12.16 -1.60 -8.84
CA PRO A 139 -11.38 -1.26 -7.68
C PRO A 139 -11.97 -0.07 -6.90
N SER A 140 -12.18 -0.25 -5.62
CA SER A 140 -12.57 0.81 -4.69
C SER A 140 -11.32 1.55 -4.20
N VAL A 141 -11.12 2.78 -4.64
CA VAL A 141 -9.95 3.59 -4.29
C VAL A 141 -10.36 4.83 -3.50
N TYR A 142 -9.67 5.07 -2.40
CA TYR A 142 -9.83 6.25 -1.55
C TYR A 142 -8.52 7.01 -1.46
N VAL A 143 -8.54 8.27 -1.89
CA VAL A 143 -7.43 9.22 -1.72
C VAL A 143 -7.64 9.92 -0.38
N VAL A 144 -6.79 9.63 0.60
CA VAL A 144 -7.03 10.03 1.99
C VAL A 144 -5.78 10.63 2.63
N SER A 145 -5.99 11.62 3.49
CA SER A 145 -4.94 12.24 4.31
C SER A 145 -5.02 11.84 5.79
N GLU A 146 -6.13 11.24 6.21
CA GLU A 146 -6.36 10.81 7.59
C GLU A 146 -5.50 9.60 7.98
N SER A 147 -5.37 9.39 9.31
CA SER A 147 -4.72 8.22 9.90
C SER A 147 -5.36 6.91 9.40
N ARG A 148 -4.52 5.94 9.07
CA ARG A 148 -4.97 4.59 8.66
C ARG A 148 -5.80 3.92 9.74
N GLY A 149 -5.49 4.15 11.01
CA GLY A 149 -6.24 3.62 12.15
C GLY A 149 -7.67 4.16 12.22
N LYS A 150 -7.85 5.48 12.09
CA LYS A 150 -9.18 6.10 12.06
C LYS A 150 -10.04 5.61 10.90
N ILE A 151 -9.44 5.45 9.71
CA ILE A 151 -10.11 4.91 8.54
C ILE A 151 -10.52 3.46 8.79
N ALA A 152 -9.61 2.64 9.32
CA ALA A 152 -9.86 1.24 9.64
C ALA A 152 -11.01 1.08 10.64
N ALA A 153 -11.05 1.91 11.68
CA ALA A 153 -12.15 1.92 12.65
C ALA A 153 -13.48 2.32 12.00
N SER A 154 -13.49 3.43 11.25
CA SER A 154 -14.73 3.97 10.62
C SER A 154 -15.33 3.01 9.60
N LEU A 155 -14.50 2.34 8.80
CA LEU A 155 -14.93 1.37 7.81
C LEU A 155 -15.09 -0.04 8.38
N SER A 156 -14.78 -0.24 9.67
CA SER A 156 -14.82 -1.55 10.33
C SER A 156 -14.01 -2.59 9.55
N LEU A 157 -12.78 -2.26 9.20
CA LEU A 157 -11.87 -3.17 8.50
C LEU A 157 -11.42 -4.31 9.41
N ASP A 158 -11.10 -5.44 8.81
CA ASP A 158 -10.52 -6.60 9.51
C ASP A 158 -8.99 -6.59 9.41
N VAL A 159 -8.47 -6.13 8.27
CA VAL A 159 -7.02 -6.09 7.98
C VAL A 159 -6.67 -4.81 7.24
N VAL A 160 -5.47 -4.28 7.51
CA VAL A 160 -4.84 -3.22 6.71
C VAL A 160 -3.44 -3.69 6.33
N ILE A 161 -3.15 -3.72 5.02
CA ILE A 161 -1.82 -4.02 4.48
C ILE A 161 -1.16 -2.72 4.09
N ASP A 162 0.03 -2.46 4.60
CA ASP A 162 0.76 -1.20 4.37
C ASP A 162 2.27 -1.47 4.48
N ASP A 163 3.13 -0.74 3.75
CA ASP A 163 4.59 -0.86 3.84
C ASP A 163 5.20 0.06 4.90
N ARG A 164 4.38 0.91 5.52
CA ARG A 164 4.83 1.90 6.51
C ARG A 164 4.59 1.44 7.94
N PRO A 165 5.65 1.34 8.74
CA PRO A 165 5.51 1.08 10.19
C PRO A 165 4.56 2.03 10.90
N ASP A 166 4.64 3.35 10.59
CA ASP A 166 3.79 4.36 11.24
C ASP A 166 2.30 4.12 10.97
N ASN A 167 1.93 3.78 9.72
CA ASN A 167 0.56 3.45 9.37
C ASN A 167 0.07 2.19 10.10
N CYS A 168 0.92 1.17 10.22
CA CYS A 168 0.60 -0.04 10.97
C CYS A 168 0.45 0.23 12.48
N LEU A 169 1.26 1.13 13.03
CA LEU A 169 1.12 1.60 14.42
C LEU A 169 -0.21 2.31 14.65
N ASP A 170 -0.60 3.23 13.75
CA ASP A 170 -1.90 3.90 13.80
C ASP A 170 -3.06 2.90 13.79
N VAL A 171 -2.99 1.90 12.90
CA VAL A 171 -4.01 0.84 12.82
C VAL A 171 -4.10 0.07 14.12
N SER A 172 -2.96 -0.31 14.69
CA SER A 172 -2.89 -1.06 15.95
C SER A 172 -3.41 -0.24 17.14
N ALA A 173 -3.22 1.08 17.13
CA ALA A 173 -3.63 1.96 18.22
C ALA A 173 -5.12 2.35 18.15
N ASP A 174 -5.62 2.68 16.95
CA ASP A 174 -6.90 3.36 16.78
C ASP A 174 -8.02 2.45 16.24
N SER A 175 -7.73 1.17 15.98
CA SER A 175 -8.73 0.25 15.42
C SER A 175 -8.62 -1.17 15.97
N SER A 176 -9.61 -2.01 15.64
CA SER A 176 -9.57 -3.45 15.87
C SER A 176 -9.04 -4.25 14.67
N ALA A 177 -8.67 -3.57 13.58
CA ALA A 177 -8.11 -4.20 12.40
C ALA A 177 -6.71 -4.75 12.71
N LYS A 178 -6.35 -5.85 12.04
CA LYS A 178 -5.00 -6.43 12.12
C LYS A 178 -4.10 -5.75 11.10
N PRO A 179 -3.04 -5.03 11.52
CA PRO A 179 -2.08 -4.48 10.60
C PRO A 179 -1.14 -5.58 10.08
N VAL A 180 -0.93 -5.58 8.77
CA VAL A 180 0.06 -6.40 8.07
C VAL A 180 1.09 -5.46 7.47
N LEU A 181 2.28 -5.44 8.05
CA LEU A 181 3.41 -4.64 7.56
C LEU A 181 4.16 -5.41 6.49
N LEU A 182 4.16 -4.86 5.29
CA LEU A 182 4.93 -5.38 4.18
C LEU A 182 6.35 -4.79 4.20
N TRP A 183 7.26 -5.49 4.86
CA TRP A 183 8.62 -5.03 5.12
C TRP A 183 9.63 -5.72 4.20
N ARG A 184 10.08 -4.99 3.17
CA ARG A 184 11.04 -5.51 2.16
C ARG A 184 12.49 -5.13 2.44
N ASP A 185 12.77 -4.40 3.52
CA ASP A 185 14.15 -4.09 3.94
C ASP A 185 14.67 -5.17 4.90
N SER A 186 15.95 -5.08 5.26
CA SER A 186 16.56 -5.99 6.22
C SER A 186 15.78 -6.02 7.54
N PRO A 187 15.54 -7.19 8.14
CA PRO A 187 14.92 -7.31 9.46
C PRO A 187 15.63 -6.50 10.54
N ALA A 188 16.96 -6.31 10.40
CA ALA A 188 17.76 -5.49 11.33
C ALA A 188 17.41 -3.99 11.31
N ARG A 189 16.67 -3.53 10.29
CA ARG A 189 16.21 -2.14 10.17
C ARG A 189 14.77 -1.94 10.61
N LEU A 190 14.10 -3.01 11.01
CA LEU A 190 12.75 -2.90 11.55
C LEU A 190 12.79 -2.00 12.80
N PRO A 191 11.88 -1.03 12.93
CA PRO A 191 11.85 -0.13 14.08
C PRO A 191 11.84 -0.91 15.41
N PRO A 192 12.68 -0.51 16.40
CA PRO A 192 12.73 -1.18 17.68
C PRO A 192 11.36 -1.21 18.35
N GLY A 193 10.97 -2.36 18.88
CA GLY A 193 9.71 -2.52 19.60
C GLY A 193 8.50 -2.89 18.73
N LEU A 194 8.59 -2.81 17.40
CA LEU A 194 7.51 -3.21 16.51
C LEU A 194 7.14 -4.69 16.67
N SER A 195 8.14 -5.55 16.91
CA SER A 195 7.95 -6.99 17.15
C SER A 195 7.17 -7.32 18.44
N ARG A 196 6.97 -6.35 19.33
CA ARG A 196 6.19 -6.50 20.57
C ARG A 196 4.71 -6.15 20.39
N LEU A 197 4.36 -5.61 19.24
CA LEU A 197 3.00 -5.20 18.90
C LEU A 197 2.30 -6.29 18.09
N PRO A 198 0.98 -6.31 18.07
CA PRO A 198 0.19 -7.27 17.29
C PRO A 198 0.19 -6.91 15.80
N ILE A 199 1.38 -6.69 15.22
CA ILE A 199 1.60 -6.34 13.81
C ILE A 199 2.22 -7.56 13.13
N GLN A 200 1.54 -8.09 12.12
CA GLN A 200 2.10 -9.14 11.29
C GLN A 200 3.12 -8.52 10.33
N VAL A 201 4.35 -8.99 10.37
CA VAL A 201 5.40 -8.56 9.43
C VAL A 201 5.57 -9.65 8.37
N VAL A 202 5.54 -9.25 7.11
CA VAL A 202 5.73 -10.11 5.93
C VAL A 202 6.72 -9.46 4.97
N SER A 203 7.42 -10.26 4.16
CA SER A 203 8.45 -9.78 3.24
C SER A 203 7.96 -9.58 1.81
N SER A 204 6.82 -10.17 1.46
CA SER A 204 6.26 -10.14 0.10
C SER A 204 4.73 -10.08 0.12
N MET A 205 4.14 -9.66 -1.00
CA MET A 205 2.68 -9.72 -1.18
C MET A 205 2.19 -11.18 -1.21
N ALA A 206 3.00 -12.10 -1.71
CA ALA A 206 2.67 -13.52 -1.68
C ALA A 206 2.50 -14.03 -0.24
N GLU A 207 3.41 -13.67 0.65
CA GLU A 207 3.35 -14.01 2.09
C GLU A 207 2.17 -13.30 2.77
N ALA A 208 1.87 -12.05 2.41
CA ALA A 208 0.69 -11.34 2.89
C ALA A 208 -0.60 -12.09 2.51
N ILE A 209 -0.75 -12.47 1.24
CA ILE A 209 -1.91 -13.23 0.76
C ILE A 209 -2.05 -14.56 1.50
N GLU A 210 -0.96 -15.30 1.67
CA GLU A 210 -0.95 -16.55 2.43
C GLU A 210 -1.43 -16.33 3.87
N HIS A 211 -0.87 -15.32 4.55
CA HIS A 211 -1.31 -14.96 5.89
C HIS A 211 -2.82 -14.68 5.97
N LEU A 212 -3.36 -13.90 5.01
CA LEU A 212 -4.79 -13.59 4.95
C LEU A 212 -5.67 -14.83 4.82
N THR A 213 -5.25 -15.83 4.04
CA THR A 213 -6.02 -17.06 3.84
C THR A 213 -6.14 -17.91 5.11
N HIS A 214 -5.21 -17.75 6.05
CA HIS A 214 -5.21 -18.44 7.33
C HIS A 214 -5.94 -17.67 8.46
N LEU A 215 -6.39 -16.44 8.19
CA LEU A 215 -7.14 -15.69 9.18
C LEU A 215 -8.53 -16.32 9.41
N PRO A 216 -8.96 -16.44 10.67
CA PRO A 216 -10.30 -16.90 10.96
C PRO A 216 -11.34 -15.95 10.35
N PRO A 217 -12.47 -16.49 9.83
CA PRO A 217 -13.55 -15.66 9.34
C PRO A 217 -14.06 -14.74 10.44
N ARG A 218 -14.46 -13.55 10.06
CA ARG A 218 -14.99 -12.54 10.99
C ARG A 218 -16.12 -13.14 11.83
N PRO A 219 -16.07 -13.04 13.17
CA PRO A 219 -17.21 -13.45 13.98
C PRO A 219 -18.44 -12.64 13.57
N THR A 220 -19.59 -13.30 13.41
CA THR A 220 -20.85 -12.62 13.14
C THR A 220 -21.10 -11.61 14.25
N ARG A 221 -21.08 -10.30 13.92
CA ARG A 221 -21.53 -9.31 14.91
C ARG A 221 -22.91 -9.74 15.38
N PRO A 222 -23.14 -9.88 16.69
CA PRO A 222 -24.48 -10.14 17.18
C PRO A 222 -25.36 -9.02 16.62
N ARG A 223 -26.49 -9.37 15.99
CA ARG A 223 -27.48 -8.39 15.53
C ARG A 223 -27.69 -7.40 16.67
N GLY A 224 -27.47 -6.12 16.42
CA GLY A 224 -27.63 -5.08 17.42
C GLY A 224 -29.00 -5.18 18.10
N ILE A 225 -29.20 -4.55 19.24
CA ILE A 225 -30.40 -4.60 20.06
C ILE A 225 -31.72 -4.55 19.23
N LEU A 226 -31.75 -3.73 18.17
CA LEU A 226 -32.84 -3.65 17.19
C LEU A 226 -33.08 -4.94 16.40
N GLY A 227 -32.05 -5.72 16.10
CA GLY A 227 -32.21 -7.03 15.43
C GLY A 227 -32.77 -8.11 16.36
N ARG A 228 -32.44 -8.02 17.65
CA ARG A 228 -33.03 -8.91 18.69
C ARG A 228 -34.48 -8.58 18.95
N LEU A 229 -34.82 -7.30 18.95
CA LEU A 229 -36.23 -6.86 19.11
C LEU A 229 -37.13 -7.30 17.94
N ARG A 230 -36.63 -7.19 16.68
CA ARG A 230 -37.39 -7.67 15.51
C ARG A 230 -37.66 -9.17 15.53
N GLN A 231 -36.75 -10.00 16.03
CA GLN A 231 -37.00 -11.44 16.18
C GLN A 231 -38.02 -11.76 17.27
N ALA A 232 -38.06 -10.98 18.35
CA ALA A 232 -39.02 -11.17 19.41
C ALA A 232 -40.47 -10.86 18.96
N PHE A 233 -40.68 -9.91 18.03
CA PHE A 233 -41.99 -9.53 17.50
C PHE A 233 -42.51 -10.42 16.36
N HIS A 234 -41.73 -11.34 15.81
CA HIS A 234 -42.19 -12.28 14.77
C HIS A 234 -42.57 -13.67 15.31
N HIS A 235 -42.51 -13.88 16.62
CA HIS A 235 -42.88 -15.14 17.28
C HIS A 235 -44.01 -14.97 18.28
N SER A 236 -44.82 -13.91 18.11
CA SER A 236 -46.05 -13.70 18.87
C SER A 236 -47.26 -13.69 17.96
#